data_ec045ba176a994d4458926ed22adb4d2
#
_entry.id   ec045ba176a994d4458926ed22adb4d2
#
_cell.length_a   1.000
_cell.length_b   1.000
_cell.length_c   1.000
_cell.angle_alpha   90.00
_cell.angle_beta   90.00
_cell.angle_gamma   90.00
#
_symmetry.space_group_name_H-M   'P 1'
#
loop_
_entity.id
_entity.type
_entity.pdbx_description
1 polymer ?
#
loop_
_entity_poly.entity_id
_entity_poly.type
_entity_poly.pdbx_seq_one_letter_code
_entity_poly.pdbx_strand_id
1 'polypeptide(L)'
;MKLLRVGEKGKEKPAILDGDGKIRDISSHVSDLNPDNLNFETISKIQSVDTSSLPEISSDQRIGSCITSPGKFVAIGLNYSDHAAEVGAEIPKEPIMFMKATSSMCGPNDDVEIVSGSKKLDWEVELGIVIGKEAKHISEDQSQDHILGYCLVNDVSEREWQIEKMGQWVKGKSHDTYGPTGPYLVTKDEIKDINNLKMMLDVNGERMQTGNTSTMIFNVDIIVSYVSKFMSLQPGDIITTGTPPGVGMGRKPQVFLKAGDQMKLSIENLGEQNSKVVAV
;
A
#
# COMPACT_ATOMS: atom_id res chain seq x y z
N MET A 1 -14.48 8.95 0.14
CA MET A 1 -14.39 8.85 -1.34
C MET A 1 -13.27 7.91 -1.76
N LYS A 2 -13.28 7.43 -3.02
CA LYS A 2 -12.23 6.57 -3.59
C LYS A 2 -11.55 7.30 -4.74
N LEU A 3 -10.32 7.74 -4.53
CA LEU A 3 -9.51 8.44 -5.52
C LEU A 3 -8.55 7.46 -6.20
N LEU A 4 -8.28 7.65 -7.48
CA LEU A 4 -7.39 6.79 -8.27
C LEU A 4 -6.68 7.61 -9.36
N ARG A 5 -5.69 7.01 -10.00
CA ARG A 5 -4.98 7.60 -11.15
C ARG A 5 -5.09 6.66 -12.33
N VAL A 6 -5.50 7.16 -13.49
CA VAL A 6 -5.87 6.33 -14.65
C VAL A 6 -5.15 6.81 -15.91
N GLY A 7 -4.59 5.89 -16.68
CA GLY A 7 -3.93 6.16 -17.95
C GLY A 7 -2.58 5.45 -18.12
N GLU A 8 -1.87 5.79 -19.19
CA GLU A 8 -0.52 5.29 -19.45
C GLU A 8 0.46 5.66 -18.34
N LYS A 9 1.44 4.79 -18.08
CA LYS A 9 2.48 5.02 -17.06
C LYS A 9 3.18 6.36 -17.29
N GLY A 10 3.17 7.22 -16.27
CA GLY A 10 3.75 8.57 -16.30
C GLY A 10 2.88 9.63 -16.98
N LYS A 11 1.66 9.28 -17.39
CA LYS A 11 0.67 10.22 -17.97
C LYS A 11 -0.71 10.03 -17.34
N GLU A 12 -0.76 9.40 -16.18
CA GLU A 12 -2.01 9.14 -15.48
C GLU A 12 -2.71 10.47 -15.13
N LYS A 13 -4.03 10.44 -15.15
CA LYS A 13 -4.90 11.52 -14.70
C LYS A 13 -5.53 11.18 -13.36
N PRO A 14 -5.73 12.17 -12.48
CA PRO A 14 -6.48 11.98 -11.25
C PRO A 14 -7.96 11.73 -11.56
N ALA A 15 -8.54 10.78 -10.86
CA ALA A 15 -9.92 10.37 -11.03
C ALA A 15 -10.57 10.02 -9.69
N ILE A 16 -11.89 9.93 -9.68
CA ILE A 16 -12.70 9.48 -8.55
C ILE A 16 -13.65 8.38 -9.02
N LEU A 17 -13.87 7.39 -8.16
CA LEU A 17 -14.96 6.43 -8.34
C LEU A 17 -16.24 7.06 -7.78
N ASP A 18 -17.25 7.25 -8.63
CA ASP A 18 -18.55 7.83 -8.21
C ASP A 18 -19.47 6.79 -7.54
N GLY A 19 -20.64 7.25 -7.06
CA GLY A 19 -21.59 6.39 -6.37
C GLY A 19 -22.20 5.27 -7.24
N ASP A 20 -22.12 5.39 -8.57
CA ASP A 20 -22.60 4.39 -9.53
C ASP A 20 -21.48 3.43 -9.96
N GLY A 21 -20.28 3.57 -9.40
CA GLY A 21 -19.10 2.76 -9.73
C GLY A 21 -18.40 3.15 -11.04
N LYS A 22 -18.65 4.37 -11.53
CA LYS A 22 -17.99 4.91 -12.72
C LYS A 22 -16.78 5.73 -12.36
N ILE A 23 -15.74 5.65 -13.19
CA ILE A 23 -14.52 6.44 -13.02
C ILE A 23 -14.72 7.82 -13.65
N ARG A 24 -14.52 8.88 -12.88
CA ARG A 24 -14.71 10.26 -13.31
C ARG A 24 -13.41 11.04 -13.30
N ASP A 25 -13.13 11.76 -14.37
CA ASP A 25 -11.95 12.63 -14.51
C ASP A 25 -12.11 13.87 -13.62
N ILE A 26 -11.20 14.05 -12.64
CA ILE A 26 -11.16 15.22 -11.77
C ILE A 26 -9.99 16.17 -12.10
N SER A 27 -9.33 16.03 -13.23
CA SER A 27 -8.17 16.84 -13.62
C SER A 27 -8.45 18.33 -13.76
N SER A 28 -9.73 18.72 -13.90
CA SER A 28 -10.16 20.12 -13.84
C SER A 28 -10.17 20.71 -12.41
N HIS A 29 -10.12 19.87 -11.39
CA HIS A 29 -10.17 20.28 -9.99
C HIS A 29 -8.84 20.08 -9.25
N VAL A 30 -8.04 19.10 -9.68
CA VAL A 30 -6.74 18.77 -9.11
C VAL A 30 -5.78 18.30 -10.21
N SER A 31 -4.56 18.80 -10.21
CA SER A 31 -3.59 18.47 -11.28
C SER A 31 -3.13 17.01 -11.23
N ASP A 32 -2.93 16.45 -10.05
CA ASP A 32 -2.61 15.04 -9.80
C ASP A 32 -2.76 14.70 -8.31
N LEU A 33 -2.76 13.42 -7.95
CA LEU A 33 -2.75 12.91 -6.57
C LEU A 33 -1.30 12.79 -6.07
N ASN A 34 -0.67 13.93 -5.85
CA ASN A 34 0.72 14.11 -5.43
C ASN A 34 0.81 14.86 -4.10
N PRO A 35 1.99 15.00 -3.47
CA PRO A 35 2.16 15.68 -2.19
C PRO A 35 1.58 17.09 -2.11
N ASP A 36 1.59 17.87 -3.20
CA ASP A 36 1.05 19.23 -3.22
C ASP A 36 -0.48 19.25 -3.07
N ASN A 37 -1.15 18.19 -3.51
CA ASN A 37 -2.61 18.08 -3.56
C ASN A 37 -3.20 17.11 -2.52
N LEU A 38 -2.40 16.24 -1.91
CA LEU A 38 -2.86 15.26 -0.93
C LEU A 38 -2.99 15.87 0.47
N ASN A 39 -3.84 16.89 0.59
CA ASN A 39 -4.13 17.58 1.84
C ASN A 39 -5.64 17.72 2.07
N PHE A 40 -6.05 17.98 3.30
CA PHE A 40 -7.47 18.04 3.68
C PHE A 40 -8.24 19.14 2.96
N GLU A 41 -7.61 20.27 2.61
CA GLU A 41 -8.26 21.36 1.89
C GLU A 41 -8.64 20.92 0.46
N THR A 42 -7.70 20.34 -0.26
CA THR A 42 -7.94 19.82 -1.62
C THR A 42 -9.00 18.71 -1.61
N ILE A 43 -8.92 17.79 -0.65
CA ILE A 43 -9.89 16.70 -0.52
C ILE A 43 -11.29 17.24 -0.23
N SER A 44 -11.42 18.24 0.64
CA SER A 44 -12.70 18.89 0.92
C SER A 44 -13.30 19.57 -0.32
N LYS A 45 -12.46 20.19 -1.16
CA LYS A 45 -12.91 20.77 -2.43
C LYS A 45 -13.44 19.69 -3.38
N ILE A 46 -12.73 18.56 -3.52
CA ILE A 46 -13.18 17.44 -4.36
C ILE A 46 -14.49 16.85 -3.82
N GLN A 47 -14.66 16.74 -2.52
CA GLN A 47 -15.90 16.25 -1.87
C GLN A 47 -17.13 17.09 -2.21
N SER A 48 -16.95 18.38 -2.48
CA SER A 48 -18.03 19.30 -2.83
C SER A 48 -18.45 19.25 -4.31
N VAL A 49 -17.74 18.50 -5.14
CA VAL A 49 -18.01 18.40 -6.59
C VAL A 49 -19.14 17.42 -6.86
N ASP A 50 -20.07 17.80 -7.72
CA ASP A 50 -21.03 16.86 -8.30
C ASP A 50 -20.32 15.93 -9.29
N THR A 51 -19.93 14.76 -8.82
CA THR A 51 -19.18 13.77 -9.61
C THR A 51 -19.95 13.26 -10.81
N SER A 52 -21.29 13.27 -10.78
CA SER A 52 -22.12 12.81 -11.90
C SER A 52 -21.99 13.66 -13.16
N SER A 53 -21.62 14.93 -13.01
CA SER A 53 -21.40 15.90 -14.09
C SER A 53 -20.01 15.82 -14.73
N LEU A 54 -19.07 15.09 -14.12
CA LEU A 54 -17.70 14.98 -14.60
C LEU A 54 -17.55 14.01 -15.78
N PRO A 55 -16.56 14.22 -16.67
CA PRO A 55 -16.29 13.31 -17.77
C PRO A 55 -16.01 11.89 -17.27
N GLU A 56 -16.63 10.90 -17.91
CA GLU A 56 -16.39 9.48 -17.63
C GLU A 56 -15.11 9.03 -18.29
N ILE A 57 -14.28 8.28 -17.53
CA ILE A 57 -13.12 7.56 -18.04
C ILE A 57 -13.49 6.09 -18.20
N SER A 58 -13.12 5.49 -19.33
CA SER A 58 -13.37 4.06 -19.55
C SER A 58 -12.67 3.18 -18.53
N SER A 59 -13.36 2.18 -18.01
CA SER A 59 -12.87 1.26 -16.98
C SER A 59 -11.82 0.25 -17.47
N ASP A 60 -11.61 0.16 -18.79
CA ASP A 60 -10.58 -0.69 -19.41
C ASP A 60 -9.18 -0.05 -19.42
N GLN A 61 -9.08 1.23 -19.05
CA GLN A 61 -7.79 1.88 -18.97
C GLN A 61 -6.97 1.37 -17.79
N ARG A 62 -5.63 1.42 -17.96
CA ARG A 62 -4.70 1.08 -16.87
C ARG A 62 -4.93 1.98 -15.66
N ILE A 63 -4.95 1.37 -14.47
CA ILE A 63 -4.92 2.07 -13.20
C ILE A 63 -3.46 2.16 -12.76
N GLY A 64 -2.96 3.38 -12.54
CA GLY A 64 -1.65 3.64 -11.96
C GLY A 64 -1.68 3.52 -10.44
N SER A 65 -0.53 3.73 -9.79
CA SER A 65 -0.51 3.91 -8.34
C SER A 65 -1.48 5.01 -7.93
N CYS A 66 -2.26 4.78 -6.87
CA CYS A 66 -3.31 5.72 -6.44
C CYS A 66 -2.77 7.08 -5.96
N ILE A 67 -1.48 7.16 -5.66
CA ILE A 67 -0.74 8.40 -5.40
C ILE A 67 0.56 8.41 -6.22
N THR A 68 1.15 9.57 -6.41
CA THR A 68 2.44 9.71 -7.11
C THR A 68 3.44 10.55 -6.33
N SER A 69 4.73 10.26 -6.54
CA SER A 69 5.86 11.05 -6.02
C SER A 69 5.83 11.29 -4.50
N PRO A 70 5.54 10.28 -3.67
CA PRO A 70 5.63 10.46 -2.22
C PRO A 70 7.06 10.86 -1.83
N GLY A 71 7.18 11.70 -0.80
CA GLY A 71 8.49 12.01 -0.23
C GLY A 71 9.14 10.80 0.43
N LYS A 72 8.32 9.95 1.05
CA LYS A 72 8.75 8.72 1.75
C LYS A 72 7.79 7.58 1.52
N PHE A 73 8.37 6.38 1.43
CA PHE A 73 7.67 5.11 1.49
C PHE A 73 8.25 4.33 2.67
N VAL A 74 7.65 4.54 3.84
CA VAL A 74 8.04 3.89 5.10
C VAL A 74 7.31 2.55 5.20
N ALA A 75 7.94 1.56 5.83
CA ALA A 75 7.35 0.26 6.05
C ALA A 75 7.60 -0.23 7.49
N ILE A 76 6.64 -0.97 8.03
CA ILE A 76 6.72 -1.59 9.35
C ILE A 76 6.76 -3.11 9.19
N GLY A 77 7.83 -3.74 9.69
CA GLY A 77 7.98 -5.19 9.67
C GLY A 77 7.41 -5.86 10.91
N LEU A 78 7.06 -7.15 10.78
CA LEU A 78 6.63 -8.04 11.88
C LEU A 78 5.55 -7.42 12.80
N ASN A 79 4.51 -6.87 12.20
CA ASN A 79 3.49 -6.11 12.94
C ASN A 79 2.16 -6.86 13.14
N TYR A 80 2.08 -8.15 12.83
CA TYR A 80 0.91 -8.98 13.07
C TYR A 80 1.28 -10.09 14.04
N SER A 81 0.51 -10.24 15.14
CA SER A 81 0.80 -11.20 16.22
C SER A 81 0.74 -12.66 15.75
N ASP A 82 -0.19 -12.96 14.87
CA ASP A 82 -0.32 -14.27 14.24
C ASP A 82 0.81 -14.55 13.24
N HIS A 83 1.31 -13.55 12.52
CA HIS A 83 2.50 -13.70 11.67
C HIS A 83 3.77 -13.90 12.50
N ALA A 84 3.95 -13.18 13.62
CA ALA A 84 5.06 -13.42 14.53
C ALA A 84 5.08 -14.86 15.03
N ALA A 85 3.91 -15.40 15.40
CA ALA A 85 3.77 -16.80 15.79
C ALA A 85 4.10 -17.79 14.64
N GLU A 86 3.68 -17.50 13.40
CA GLU A 86 3.99 -18.32 12.21
C GLU A 86 5.50 -18.49 11.99
N VAL A 87 6.25 -17.40 12.09
CA VAL A 87 7.71 -17.41 11.85
C VAL A 87 8.52 -17.74 13.11
N GLY A 88 7.88 -17.93 14.26
CA GLY A 88 8.53 -18.23 15.53
C GLY A 88 9.33 -17.07 16.10
N ALA A 89 8.95 -15.82 15.76
CA ALA A 89 9.59 -14.62 16.27
C ALA A 89 8.93 -14.12 17.57
N GLU A 90 9.73 -13.50 18.42
CA GLU A 90 9.20 -12.76 19.57
C GLU A 90 8.42 -11.53 19.12
N ILE A 91 7.38 -11.18 19.86
CA ILE A 91 6.63 -9.93 19.65
C ILE A 91 7.59 -8.74 19.86
N PRO A 92 7.78 -7.88 18.83
CA PRO A 92 8.68 -6.74 18.95
C PRO A 92 8.15 -5.75 20.00
N LYS A 93 9.08 -5.14 20.75
CA LYS A 93 8.75 -4.14 21.80
C LYS A 93 8.40 -2.77 21.22
N GLU A 94 8.79 -2.52 19.99
CA GLU A 94 8.55 -1.29 19.23
C GLU A 94 8.46 -1.60 17.72
N PRO A 95 7.83 -0.75 16.90
CA PRO A 95 7.72 -0.98 15.46
C PRO A 95 9.09 -1.13 14.79
N ILE A 96 9.29 -2.22 14.05
CA ILE A 96 10.48 -2.43 13.23
C ILE A 96 10.31 -1.61 11.94
N MET A 97 10.99 -0.47 11.86
CA MET A 97 10.83 0.48 10.77
C MET A 97 11.93 0.29 9.70
N PHE A 98 11.53 0.30 8.43
CA PHE A 98 12.45 0.36 7.30
C PHE A 98 11.86 1.22 6.17
N MET A 99 12.63 1.43 5.11
CA MET A 99 12.20 2.22 3.95
C MET A 99 12.14 1.35 2.72
N LYS A 100 11.16 1.61 1.84
CA LYS A 100 11.18 1.22 0.44
C LYS A 100 11.60 2.42 -0.42
N ALA A 101 12.35 2.20 -1.48
CA ALA A 101 12.57 3.27 -2.45
C ALA A 101 11.21 3.72 -3.03
N THR A 102 11.01 5.02 -3.16
CA THR A 102 9.77 5.56 -3.75
C THR A 102 9.61 5.14 -5.22
N SER A 103 10.72 4.85 -5.91
CA SER A 103 10.73 4.27 -7.27
C SER A 103 10.18 2.86 -7.36
N SER A 104 10.06 2.13 -6.24
CA SER A 104 9.45 0.79 -6.23
C SER A 104 7.94 0.81 -6.45
N MET A 105 7.31 1.98 -6.29
CA MET A 105 5.86 2.13 -6.42
C MET A 105 5.41 1.99 -7.87
N CYS A 106 4.39 1.15 -8.08
CA CYS A 106 3.76 0.94 -9.37
C CYS A 106 2.24 0.81 -9.23
N GLY A 107 1.55 0.69 -10.35
CA GLY A 107 0.10 0.49 -10.36
C GLY A 107 -0.30 -0.86 -9.75
N PRO A 108 -1.55 -0.98 -9.25
CA PRO A 108 -2.05 -2.17 -8.56
C PRO A 108 -2.09 -3.42 -9.45
N ASN A 109 -2.16 -3.23 -10.77
CA ASN A 109 -2.26 -4.30 -11.75
C ASN A 109 -1.06 -4.33 -12.71
N ASP A 110 -0.01 -3.55 -12.42
CA ASP A 110 1.23 -3.61 -13.18
C ASP A 110 1.94 -4.95 -12.92
N ASP A 111 2.72 -5.39 -13.90
CA ASP A 111 3.53 -6.59 -13.75
C ASP A 111 4.61 -6.38 -12.67
N VAL A 112 4.85 -7.42 -11.88
CA VAL A 112 5.92 -7.48 -10.89
C VAL A 112 7.13 -8.18 -11.51
N GLU A 113 8.25 -7.52 -11.55
CA GLU A 113 9.47 -8.02 -12.19
C GLU A 113 10.23 -8.98 -11.27
N ILE A 114 10.57 -10.15 -11.79
CA ILE A 114 11.56 -11.03 -11.18
C ILE A 114 12.88 -10.85 -11.90
N VAL A 115 13.84 -10.23 -11.23
CA VAL A 115 15.13 -9.88 -11.84
C VAL A 115 16.10 -11.06 -11.85
N SER A 116 17.06 -11.02 -12.78
CA SER A 116 18.09 -12.03 -12.85
C SER A 116 18.82 -12.22 -11.52
N GLY A 117 18.90 -13.47 -11.05
CA GLY A 117 19.48 -13.82 -9.76
C GLY A 117 18.54 -13.78 -8.57
N SER A 118 17.30 -13.31 -8.72
CA SER A 118 16.24 -13.45 -7.70
C SER A 118 15.85 -14.92 -7.56
N LYS A 119 15.75 -15.39 -6.32
CA LYS A 119 15.43 -16.81 -6.01
C LYS A 119 14.30 -16.95 -5.01
N LYS A 120 14.02 -15.89 -4.27
CA LYS A 120 13.12 -15.93 -3.11
C LYS A 120 12.15 -14.76 -3.12
N LEU A 121 11.59 -14.45 -4.32
CA LEU A 121 10.57 -13.41 -4.46
C LEU A 121 9.28 -13.84 -3.76
N ASP A 122 8.75 -12.98 -2.90
CA ASP A 122 7.64 -13.26 -2.00
C ASP A 122 6.61 -12.11 -2.03
N TRP A 123 5.44 -12.37 -1.54
CA TRP A 123 4.26 -11.49 -1.50
C TRP A 123 3.94 -11.05 -0.07
N GLU A 124 3.36 -9.87 0.09
CA GLU A 124 2.89 -9.36 1.38
C GLU A 124 1.71 -8.39 1.17
N VAL A 125 0.47 -8.85 1.48
CA VAL A 125 -0.69 -7.94 1.51
C VAL A 125 -0.59 -7.02 2.73
N GLU A 126 -0.63 -5.70 2.51
CA GLU A 126 -0.46 -4.71 3.56
C GLU A 126 -1.47 -3.55 3.47
N LEU A 127 -1.88 -3.05 4.62
CA LEU A 127 -2.56 -1.78 4.73
C LEU A 127 -1.53 -0.64 4.56
N GLY A 128 -1.81 0.31 3.67
CA GLY A 128 -1.04 1.54 3.51
C GLY A 128 -1.77 2.73 4.15
N ILE A 129 -1.06 3.53 4.93
CA ILE A 129 -1.52 4.78 5.52
C ILE A 129 -1.00 5.92 4.64
N VAL A 130 -1.87 6.84 4.21
CA VAL A 130 -1.49 8.03 3.45
C VAL A 130 -1.62 9.27 4.33
N ILE A 131 -0.54 10.03 4.44
CA ILE A 131 -0.48 11.25 5.25
C ILE A 131 -1.10 12.43 4.49
N GLY A 132 -1.89 13.24 5.18
CA GLY A 132 -2.56 14.43 4.61
C GLY A 132 -2.16 15.75 5.25
N LYS A 133 -1.43 15.69 6.36
CA LYS A 133 -0.95 16.86 7.10
C LYS A 133 0.39 16.53 7.74
N GLU A 134 1.33 17.47 7.74
CA GLU A 134 2.63 17.25 8.39
C GLU A 134 2.47 16.70 9.80
N ALA A 135 3.14 15.58 10.09
CA ALA A 135 3.22 14.96 11.41
C ALA A 135 4.68 14.93 11.89
N LYS A 136 4.97 15.62 12.99
CA LYS A 136 6.30 15.68 13.59
C LYS A 136 6.16 15.69 15.11
N HIS A 137 6.71 14.67 15.76
CA HIS A 137 6.65 14.50 17.22
C HIS A 137 5.21 14.55 17.78
N ILE A 138 4.26 13.94 17.07
CA ILE A 138 2.87 13.91 17.50
C ILE A 138 2.61 12.75 18.48
N SER A 139 1.59 12.89 19.32
CA SER A 139 1.10 11.80 20.17
C SER A 139 0.15 10.87 19.41
N GLU A 140 -0.15 9.70 19.98
CA GLU A 140 -1.02 8.70 19.36
C GLU A 140 -2.46 9.23 19.15
N ASP A 141 -2.99 9.97 20.09
CA ASP A 141 -4.33 10.59 20.01
C ASP A 141 -4.45 11.66 18.92
N GLN A 142 -3.33 12.23 18.48
CA GLN A 142 -3.29 13.21 17.38
C GLN A 142 -3.16 12.54 16.00
N SER A 143 -2.80 11.27 15.92
CA SER A 143 -2.45 10.60 14.66
C SER A 143 -3.54 10.69 13.60
N GLN A 144 -4.81 10.54 13.99
CA GLN A 144 -5.94 10.62 13.07
C GLN A 144 -6.10 12.00 12.42
N ASP A 145 -5.63 13.09 13.03
CA ASP A 145 -5.65 14.43 12.44
C ASP A 145 -4.67 14.61 11.29
N HIS A 146 -3.74 13.67 11.13
CA HIS A 146 -2.69 13.69 10.12
C HIS A 146 -2.90 12.66 8.99
N ILE A 147 -3.77 11.68 9.19
CA ILE A 147 -4.07 10.62 8.21
C ILE A 147 -5.15 11.10 7.23
N LEU A 148 -4.84 11.11 5.94
CA LEU A 148 -5.78 11.44 4.87
C LEU A 148 -6.71 10.28 4.54
N GLY A 149 -6.13 9.09 4.48
CA GLY A 149 -6.84 7.88 4.10
C GLY A 149 -5.91 6.68 4.02
N TYR A 150 -6.39 5.64 3.37
CA TYR A 150 -5.75 4.34 3.33
C TYR A 150 -5.75 3.77 1.92
N CYS A 151 -4.81 2.88 1.63
CA CYS A 151 -4.73 2.17 0.37
C CYS A 151 -4.27 0.72 0.59
N LEU A 152 -4.42 -0.11 -0.44
CA LEU A 152 -3.87 -1.45 -0.47
C LEU A 152 -2.45 -1.39 -1.06
N VAL A 153 -1.50 -2.09 -0.42
CA VAL A 153 -0.11 -2.21 -0.87
C VAL A 153 0.26 -3.70 -0.93
N ASN A 154 1.07 -4.07 -1.92
CA ASN A 154 1.80 -5.33 -1.91
C ASN A 154 3.28 -5.03 -1.62
N ASP A 155 3.76 -5.34 -0.42
CA ASP A 155 5.18 -5.16 -0.06
C ASP A 155 6.02 -6.32 -0.58
N VAL A 156 6.13 -6.42 -1.91
CA VAL A 156 6.90 -7.45 -2.60
C VAL A 156 8.33 -7.49 -2.09
N SER A 157 8.84 -8.70 -1.80
CA SER A 157 10.06 -8.92 -1.05
C SER A 157 10.94 -9.97 -1.70
N GLU A 158 12.17 -9.63 -2.06
CA GLU A 158 13.19 -10.65 -2.38
C GLU A 158 13.92 -11.04 -1.10
N ARG A 159 13.57 -12.18 -0.53
CA ARG A 159 13.99 -12.60 0.81
C ARG A 159 15.48 -12.83 0.95
N GLU A 160 16.17 -13.37 -0.11
CA GLU A 160 17.63 -13.53 -0.08
C GLU A 160 18.31 -12.17 0.09
N TRP A 161 17.84 -11.17 -0.66
CA TRP A 161 18.42 -9.83 -0.60
C TRP A 161 18.06 -9.07 0.69
N GLN A 162 16.86 -9.29 1.19
CA GLN A 162 16.37 -8.69 2.43
C GLN A 162 17.17 -9.19 3.63
N ILE A 163 17.37 -10.50 3.76
CA ILE A 163 17.82 -11.13 5.02
C ILE A 163 19.25 -11.68 4.88
N GLU A 164 19.56 -12.40 3.79
CA GLU A 164 20.80 -13.17 3.69
C GLU A 164 21.99 -12.31 3.20
N LYS A 165 21.73 -11.13 2.62
CA LYS A 165 22.76 -10.19 2.17
C LYS A 165 22.97 -9.06 3.19
N MET A 166 23.57 -9.37 4.34
CA MET A 166 23.97 -8.46 5.42
C MET A 166 22.80 -7.74 6.12
N GLY A 167 21.56 -8.28 6.03
CA GLY A 167 20.43 -7.85 6.84
C GLY A 167 19.89 -6.43 6.60
N GLN A 168 20.28 -5.76 5.51
CA GLN A 168 19.71 -4.47 5.12
C GLN A 168 18.47 -4.69 4.25
N TRP A 169 17.30 -4.61 4.85
CA TRP A 169 16.02 -4.98 4.25
C TRP A 169 15.70 -4.22 2.96
N VAL A 170 16.10 -2.95 2.88
CA VAL A 170 15.84 -2.08 1.73
C VAL A 170 16.23 -2.72 0.39
N LYS A 171 17.30 -3.53 0.34
CA LYS A 171 17.77 -4.20 -0.89
C LYS A 171 16.74 -5.18 -1.45
N GLY A 172 16.05 -5.91 -0.59
CA GLY A 172 15.03 -6.88 -1.00
C GLY A 172 13.63 -6.28 -1.16
N LYS A 173 13.45 -5.02 -0.83
CA LYS A 173 12.15 -4.33 -0.75
C LYS A 173 11.98 -3.20 -1.78
N SER A 174 13.00 -2.85 -2.54
CA SER A 174 13.05 -1.56 -3.27
C SER A 174 13.31 -1.66 -4.76
N HIS A 175 13.31 -2.87 -5.37
CA HIS A 175 13.34 -2.98 -6.82
C HIS A 175 12.10 -2.27 -7.41
N ASP A 176 12.25 -1.70 -8.59
CA ASP A 176 11.12 -1.13 -9.34
C ASP A 176 10.02 -2.20 -9.48
N THR A 177 8.76 -1.85 -9.30
CA THR A 177 7.62 -2.77 -9.22
C THR A 177 7.41 -3.55 -7.91
N TYR A 178 8.27 -3.41 -6.90
CA TYR A 178 8.08 -4.12 -5.61
C TYR A 178 7.13 -3.40 -4.63
N GLY A 179 6.44 -2.37 -5.09
CA GLY A 179 5.46 -1.63 -4.31
C GLY A 179 4.15 -1.34 -5.05
N PRO A 180 3.44 -2.37 -5.59
CA PRO A 180 2.10 -2.14 -6.15
C PRO A 180 1.19 -1.45 -5.13
N THR A 181 0.63 -0.28 -5.48
CA THR A 181 -0.11 0.60 -4.58
C THR A 181 -1.44 1.05 -5.18
N GLY A 182 -2.53 0.84 -4.49
CA GLY A 182 -3.89 1.13 -4.96
C GLY A 182 -4.77 -0.13 -5.04
N PRO A 183 -5.89 -0.13 -5.76
CA PRO A 183 -6.29 0.80 -6.82
C PRO A 183 -6.72 2.19 -6.33
N TYR A 184 -7.14 2.31 -5.08
CA TYR A 184 -7.71 3.54 -4.55
C TYR A 184 -6.89 4.09 -3.38
N LEU A 185 -6.81 5.41 -3.29
CA LEU A 185 -6.72 6.12 -2.03
C LEU A 185 -8.15 6.28 -1.52
N VAL A 186 -8.49 5.61 -0.43
CA VAL A 186 -9.79 5.67 0.21
C VAL A 186 -9.69 6.63 1.38
N THR A 187 -10.45 7.72 1.36
CA THR A 187 -10.44 8.71 2.46
C THR A 187 -10.95 8.08 3.76
N LYS A 188 -10.41 8.50 4.90
CA LYS A 188 -10.65 7.85 6.19
C LYS A 188 -12.12 7.81 6.61
N ASP A 189 -12.92 8.77 6.17
CA ASP A 189 -14.36 8.85 6.42
C ASP A 189 -15.17 7.68 5.80
N GLU A 190 -14.61 7.03 4.77
CA GLU A 190 -15.22 5.82 4.16
C GLU A 190 -14.94 4.53 4.95
N ILE A 191 -13.99 4.56 5.87
CA ILE A 191 -13.57 3.37 6.64
C ILE A 191 -14.19 3.43 8.04
N LYS A 192 -15.16 2.56 8.27
CA LYS A 192 -15.89 2.53 9.53
C LYS A 192 -15.03 2.13 10.72
N ASP A 193 -14.16 1.13 10.53
CA ASP A 193 -13.24 0.63 11.55
C ASP A 193 -11.97 0.12 10.90
N ILE A 194 -10.91 0.91 10.98
CA ILE A 194 -9.60 0.57 10.39
C ILE A 194 -8.93 -0.62 11.10
N ASN A 195 -9.30 -0.88 12.33
CA ASN A 195 -8.73 -1.96 13.13
C ASN A 195 -9.47 -3.31 12.93
N ASN A 196 -10.40 -3.41 11.98
CA ASN A 196 -11.13 -4.65 11.71
C ASN A 196 -11.45 -4.82 10.21
N LEU A 197 -10.43 -4.77 9.37
CA LEU A 197 -10.53 -5.01 7.93
C LEU A 197 -9.98 -6.39 7.58
N LYS A 198 -10.74 -7.17 6.80
CA LYS A 198 -10.28 -8.45 6.26
C LYS A 198 -9.23 -8.22 5.17
N MET A 199 -8.18 -9.04 5.18
CA MET A 199 -7.07 -9.00 4.24
C MET A 199 -6.88 -10.38 3.61
N MET A 200 -6.69 -10.42 2.30
CA MET A 200 -6.55 -11.66 1.57
C MET A 200 -5.53 -11.54 0.44
N LEU A 201 -4.78 -12.62 0.21
CA LEU A 201 -3.91 -12.75 -0.97
C LEU A 201 -3.95 -14.18 -1.50
N ASP A 202 -4.13 -14.31 -2.80
CA ASP A 202 -4.09 -15.55 -3.55
C ASP A 202 -2.91 -15.54 -4.55
N VAL A 203 -2.25 -16.68 -4.73
CA VAL A 203 -1.29 -16.89 -5.81
C VAL A 203 -1.82 -18.03 -6.69
N ASN A 204 -1.96 -17.80 -7.99
CA ASN A 204 -2.52 -18.74 -8.95
C ASN A 204 -3.89 -19.32 -8.54
N GLY A 205 -4.70 -18.53 -7.86
CA GLY A 205 -6.02 -18.92 -7.35
C GLY A 205 -6.01 -19.72 -6.05
N GLU A 206 -4.83 -20.03 -5.48
CA GLU A 206 -4.70 -20.65 -4.15
C GLU A 206 -4.57 -19.57 -3.07
N ARG A 207 -5.38 -19.65 -2.00
CA ARG A 207 -5.32 -18.74 -0.87
C ARG A 207 -4.01 -18.92 -0.10
N MET A 208 -3.19 -17.86 -0.09
CA MET A 208 -1.91 -17.80 0.60
C MET A 208 -2.02 -17.06 1.93
N GLN A 209 -2.61 -15.85 1.93
CA GLN A 209 -2.79 -15.07 3.15
C GLN A 209 -4.27 -14.87 3.46
N THR A 210 -4.62 -14.99 4.73
CA THR A 210 -5.91 -14.59 5.29
C THR A 210 -5.61 -13.92 6.62
N GLY A 211 -5.97 -12.65 6.74
CA GLY A 211 -5.68 -11.84 7.92
C GLY A 211 -6.76 -10.82 8.21
N ASN A 212 -6.55 -10.09 9.29
CA ASN A 212 -7.41 -9.00 9.71
C ASN A 212 -6.55 -7.94 10.40
N THR A 213 -6.81 -6.67 10.17
CA THR A 213 -6.07 -5.57 10.82
C THR A 213 -6.20 -5.57 12.35
N SER A 214 -7.17 -6.30 12.90
CA SER A 214 -7.32 -6.48 14.36
C SER A 214 -6.19 -7.27 15.03
N THR A 215 -5.37 -7.98 14.25
CA THR A 215 -4.21 -8.71 14.79
C THR A 215 -2.90 -7.92 14.70
N MET A 216 -2.96 -6.63 14.29
CA MET A 216 -1.81 -5.73 14.37
C MET A 216 -1.31 -5.61 15.81
N ILE A 217 0.00 -5.69 16.00
CA ILE A 217 0.67 -5.46 17.28
C ILE A 217 0.65 -3.96 17.60
N PHE A 218 1.00 -3.14 16.63
CA PHE A 218 0.95 -1.68 16.69
C PHE A 218 -0.11 -1.20 15.69
N ASN A 219 -1.17 -0.57 16.17
CA ASN A 219 -2.22 -0.03 15.31
C ASN A 219 -1.76 1.22 14.56
N VAL A 220 -2.59 1.73 13.67
CA VAL A 220 -2.25 2.88 12.79
C VAL A 220 -1.84 4.12 13.60
N ASP A 221 -2.46 4.38 14.75
CA ASP A 221 -2.18 5.56 15.56
C ASP A 221 -0.81 5.48 16.22
N ILE A 222 -0.47 4.32 16.78
CA ILE A 222 0.85 4.02 17.32
C ILE A 222 1.92 4.17 16.24
N ILE A 223 1.68 3.61 15.04
CA ILE A 223 2.64 3.66 13.92
C ILE A 223 2.94 5.11 13.52
N VAL A 224 1.90 5.92 13.25
CA VAL A 224 2.10 7.31 12.79
C VAL A 224 2.80 8.14 13.87
N SER A 225 2.37 8.04 15.12
CA SER A 225 3.05 8.68 16.24
C SER A 225 4.51 8.25 16.35
N TYR A 226 4.78 6.94 16.30
CA TYR A 226 6.14 6.39 16.42
C TYR A 226 7.05 6.89 15.30
N VAL A 227 6.66 6.78 14.04
CA VAL A 227 7.46 7.23 12.89
C VAL A 227 7.74 8.73 12.97
N SER A 228 6.76 9.53 13.41
CA SER A 228 6.88 10.99 13.53
C SER A 228 7.95 11.45 14.53
N LYS A 229 8.42 10.55 15.41
CA LYS A 229 9.52 10.85 16.39
C LYS A 229 10.88 10.86 15.70
N PHE A 230 11.06 10.11 14.63
CA PHE A 230 12.34 9.94 13.95
C PHE A 230 12.46 10.79 12.68
N MET A 231 11.33 11.09 12.03
CA MET A 231 11.28 11.91 10.83
C MET A 231 9.93 12.62 10.72
N SER A 232 9.91 13.83 10.18
CA SER A 232 8.65 14.48 9.83
C SER A 232 7.99 13.71 8.68
N LEU A 233 6.71 13.39 8.84
CA LEU A 233 5.87 12.87 7.77
C LEU A 233 5.21 14.05 7.06
N GLN A 234 5.15 14.01 5.74
CA GLN A 234 4.60 15.07 4.91
C GLN A 234 3.35 14.59 4.16
N PRO A 235 2.46 15.49 3.70
CA PRO A 235 1.36 15.12 2.84
C PRO A 235 1.83 14.24 1.66
N GLY A 236 1.11 13.15 1.39
CA GLY A 236 1.46 12.19 0.36
C GLY A 236 2.49 11.13 0.77
N ASP A 237 3.16 11.26 1.91
CA ASP A 237 3.99 10.16 2.44
C ASP A 237 3.12 8.93 2.72
N ILE A 238 3.69 7.75 2.49
CA ILE A 238 3.01 6.47 2.67
C ILE A 238 3.72 5.63 3.75
N ILE A 239 2.94 4.95 4.59
CA ILE A 239 3.45 4.00 5.57
C ILE A 239 2.70 2.68 5.38
N THR A 240 3.41 1.58 5.11
CA THR A 240 2.84 0.23 5.12
C THR A 240 2.94 -0.36 6.52
N THR A 241 1.96 -1.18 6.91
CA THR A 241 1.74 -1.54 8.30
C THR A 241 2.14 -2.96 8.69
N GLY A 242 2.83 -3.66 7.78
CA GLY A 242 3.14 -5.08 7.96
C GLY A 242 2.07 -5.99 7.37
N THR A 243 2.39 -7.26 7.29
CA THR A 243 1.59 -8.29 6.63
C THR A 243 1.10 -9.36 7.60
N PRO A 244 -0.11 -9.95 7.38
CA PRO A 244 -0.60 -11.10 8.12
C PRO A 244 0.13 -12.39 7.72
N PRO A 245 -0.09 -13.54 8.42
CA PRO A 245 0.54 -14.81 8.09
C PRO A 245 0.20 -15.33 6.69
N GLY A 246 1.02 -16.24 6.17
CA GLY A 246 0.86 -16.89 4.88
C GLY A 246 1.82 -16.43 3.81
N VAL A 247 2.88 -15.69 4.18
CA VAL A 247 3.97 -15.35 3.26
C VAL A 247 4.73 -16.60 2.83
N GLY A 248 5.30 -16.57 1.62
CA GLY A 248 5.99 -17.73 1.04
C GLY A 248 7.16 -18.22 1.88
N MET A 249 7.91 -17.31 2.50
CA MET A 249 9.01 -17.63 3.42
C MET A 249 8.54 -18.36 4.69
N GLY A 250 7.34 -18.07 5.19
CA GLY A 250 6.77 -18.71 6.39
C GLY A 250 6.22 -20.12 6.15
N ARG A 251 5.99 -20.51 4.91
CA ARG A 251 5.41 -21.82 4.56
C ARG A 251 6.40 -22.98 4.75
N LYS A 252 5.86 -24.16 4.94
CA LYS A 252 6.64 -25.42 5.08
C LYS A 252 6.11 -26.47 4.09
N PRO A 253 6.82 -26.77 2.97
CA PRO A 253 8.06 -26.11 2.52
C PRO A 253 7.84 -24.64 2.09
N GLN A 254 8.92 -23.86 2.08
CA GLN A 254 8.89 -22.49 1.57
C GLN A 254 8.48 -22.45 0.08
N VAL A 255 7.69 -21.44 -0.28
CA VAL A 255 7.20 -21.22 -1.65
C VAL A 255 7.52 -19.79 -2.07
N PHE A 256 8.09 -19.61 -3.27
CA PHE A 256 8.45 -18.31 -3.81
C PHE A 256 7.87 -18.13 -5.21
N LEU A 257 7.61 -16.89 -5.57
CA LEU A 257 7.07 -16.50 -6.88
C LEU A 257 8.02 -16.86 -8.01
N LYS A 258 7.42 -17.18 -9.15
CA LYS A 258 8.11 -17.50 -10.41
C LYS A 258 7.49 -16.68 -11.54
N ALA A 259 8.24 -16.48 -12.60
CA ALA A 259 7.69 -15.87 -13.81
C ALA A 259 6.45 -16.65 -14.31
N GLY A 260 5.38 -15.94 -14.57
CA GLY A 260 4.08 -16.46 -14.96
C GLY A 260 3.06 -16.56 -13.82
N ASP A 261 3.49 -16.51 -12.55
CA ASP A 261 2.57 -16.51 -11.41
C ASP A 261 1.69 -15.25 -11.42
N GLN A 262 0.47 -15.42 -10.92
CA GLN A 262 -0.52 -14.35 -10.78
C GLN A 262 -0.84 -14.16 -9.31
N MET A 263 -0.78 -12.92 -8.85
CA MET A 263 -1.18 -12.53 -7.50
C MET A 263 -2.50 -11.78 -7.55
N LYS A 264 -3.43 -12.14 -6.68
CA LYS A 264 -4.66 -11.40 -6.43
C LYS A 264 -4.74 -11.10 -4.95
N LEU A 265 -4.83 -9.82 -4.59
CA LEU A 265 -4.90 -9.42 -3.18
C LEU A 265 -5.97 -8.36 -2.98
N SER A 266 -6.54 -8.31 -1.78
CA SER A 266 -7.58 -7.37 -1.42
C SER A 266 -7.57 -7.05 0.08
N ILE A 267 -8.00 -5.83 0.40
CA ILE A 267 -8.39 -5.43 1.74
C ILE A 267 -9.81 -4.89 1.67
N GLU A 268 -10.62 -5.27 2.65
CA GLU A 268 -12.01 -4.85 2.75
C GLU A 268 -12.13 -3.32 2.59
N ASN A 269 -13.02 -2.87 1.69
CA ASN A 269 -13.27 -1.48 1.29
C ASN A 269 -12.13 -0.76 0.52
N LEU A 270 -10.92 -1.32 0.42
CA LEU A 270 -9.78 -0.69 -0.26
C LEU A 270 -9.62 -1.14 -1.73
N GLY A 271 -10.41 -2.11 -2.18
CA GLY A 271 -10.33 -2.67 -3.54
C GLY A 271 -9.43 -3.89 -3.64
N GLU A 272 -9.06 -4.25 -4.85
CA GLU A 272 -8.19 -5.41 -5.12
C GLU A 272 -7.12 -5.09 -6.16
N GLN A 273 -6.03 -5.84 -6.09
CA GLN A 273 -4.92 -5.82 -7.04
C GLN A 273 -4.83 -7.17 -7.76
N ASN A 274 -4.48 -7.13 -9.04
CA ASN A 274 -4.24 -8.32 -9.86
C ASN A 274 -2.97 -8.10 -10.68
N SER A 275 -1.85 -8.64 -10.24
CA SER A 275 -0.55 -8.48 -10.89
C SER A 275 0.03 -9.82 -11.34
N LYS A 276 0.81 -9.79 -12.41
CA LYS A 276 1.52 -10.95 -12.94
C LYS A 276 3.01 -10.80 -12.69
N VAL A 277 3.69 -11.90 -12.37
CA VAL A 277 5.15 -11.94 -12.25
C VAL A 277 5.77 -12.18 -13.62
N VAL A 278 6.71 -11.33 -14.02
CA VAL A 278 7.40 -11.41 -15.32
C VAL A 278 8.92 -11.45 -15.12
N ALA A 279 9.63 -12.22 -15.92
CA ALA A 279 11.09 -12.23 -15.92
C ALA A 279 11.64 -11.04 -16.73
N VAL A 280 12.69 -10.39 -16.23
CA VAL A 280 13.41 -9.30 -16.88
C VAL A 280 14.91 -9.57 -16.92
#